data_37bc69ea6304d3cbd43e415f4814a984
#
_entry.id   37bc69ea6304d3cbd43e415f4814a984
#
_cell.length_a   1.000
_cell.length_b   1.000
_cell.length_c   1.000
_cell.angle_alpha   90.00
_cell.angle_beta   90.00
_cell.angle_gamma   90.00
#
_symmetry.space_group_name_H-M   'P 1'
#
loop_
_entity.id
_entity.type
_entity.pdbx_description
1 polymer ?
#
loop_
_entity_poly.entity_id
_entity_poly.type
_entity_poly.pdbx_seq_one_letter_code
_entity_poly.pdbx_strand_id
1 'polypeptide(L)'
;MEPPSLRVALDANVLIAGVRLPRWPFEVMRAATRGLFDLVLPEQVVVEARRHLPHHAQQAALDAFLVGSRYEELPMPLSDRVTANLDLVRSAKDVPIALALLDGRADIFVTNDRDFTAPDATAKRLNARVRIMLVAVFLRDVLGWSPEALETIRDRRWEDLASVVEDQ
;
A
#
# COMPACT_ATOMS: atom_id res chain seq x y z
N MET A 1 27.61 7.68 3.11
CA MET A 1 26.67 6.90 2.26
C MET A 1 25.37 6.77 3.03
N GLU A 2 24.30 7.29 2.46
CA GLU A 2 22.99 7.11 3.06
C GLU A 2 22.56 5.64 2.95
N PRO A 3 21.88 5.07 3.98
CA PRO A 3 21.34 3.74 3.86
C PRO A 3 20.31 3.70 2.71
N PRO A 4 20.19 2.59 2.00
CA PRO A 4 19.18 2.46 0.95
C PRO A 4 17.79 2.69 1.53
N SER A 5 16.97 3.49 0.84
CA SER A 5 15.59 3.73 1.22
C SER A 5 14.78 2.44 1.12
N LEU A 6 13.84 2.24 2.06
CA LEU A 6 12.93 1.10 2.00
C LEU A 6 12.04 1.20 0.77
N ARG A 7 11.92 0.11 0.04
CA ARG A 7 11.01 -0.02 -1.08
C ARG A 7 9.70 -0.64 -0.57
N VAL A 8 8.66 0.16 -0.55
CA VAL A 8 7.37 -0.22 0.05
C VAL A 8 6.29 -0.19 -1.01
N ALA A 9 5.54 -1.27 -1.12
CA ALA A 9 4.37 -1.36 -1.97
C ALA A 9 3.10 -1.28 -1.13
N LEU A 10 2.07 -0.68 -1.69
CA LEU A 10 0.74 -0.58 -1.09
C LEU A 10 -0.24 -1.38 -1.94
N ASP A 11 -1.14 -2.10 -1.28
CA ASP A 11 -2.21 -2.82 -1.96
C ASP A 11 -3.32 -1.85 -2.41
N ALA A 12 -4.13 -2.28 -3.37
CA ALA A 12 -5.25 -1.47 -3.88
C ALA A 12 -6.20 -1.06 -2.76
N ASN A 13 -6.50 -1.95 -1.81
CA ASN A 13 -7.38 -1.63 -0.69
C ASN A 13 -6.85 -0.47 0.19
N VAL A 14 -5.53 -0.33 0.30
CA VAL A 14 -4.90 0.77 1.03
C VAL A 14 -5.10 2.08 0.29
N LEU A 15 -4.89 2.10 -1.03
CA LEU A 15 -5.10 3.28 -1.88
C LEU A 15 -6.58 3.71 -1.87
N ILE A 16 -7.48 2.75 -2.04
CA ILE A 16 -8.92 3.00 -2.05
C ILE A 16 -9.37 3.61 -0.70
N ALA A 17 -9.00 2.97 0.40
CA ALA A 17 -9.36 3.44 1.74
C ALA A 17 -8.74 4.80 2.05
N GLY A 18 -7.50 5.03 1.65
CA GLY A 18 -6.79 6.29 1.90
C GLY A 18 -7.35 7.47 1.11
N VAL A 19 -7.90 7.22 -0.08
CA VAL A 19 -8.61 8.25 -0.86
C VAL A 19 -9.99 8.56 -0.24
N ARG A 20 -10.66 7.54 0.29
CA ARG A 20 -12.02 7.69 0.82
C ARG A 20 -12.09 8.38 2.18
N LEU A 21 -11.15 8.09 3.07
CA LEU A 21 -11.16 8.59 4.44
C LEU A 21 -9.75 8.96 4.92
N PRO A 22 -9.61 10.02 5.73
CA PRO A 22 -8.31 10.50 6.21
C PRO A 22 -7.85 9.75 7.48
N ARG A 23 -7.76 8.42 7.37
CA ARG A 23 -7.42 7.54 8.48
C ARG A 23 -6.05 6.89 8.26
N TRP A 24 -5.78 5.73 8.83
CA TRP A 24 -4.46 5.08 8.76
C TRP A 24 -3.95 4.90 7.31
N PRO A 25 -4.74 4.38 6.36
CA PRO A 25 -4.26 4.26 4.98
C PRO A 25 -3.86 5.61 4.35
N PHE A 26 -4.62 6.66 4.62
CA PHE A 26 -4.30 8.02 4.17
C PHE A 26 -2.95 8.50 4.70
N GLU A 27 -2.61 8.20 5.96
CA GLU A 27 -1.33 8.60 6.54
C GLU A 27 -0.15 7.83 5.93
N VAL A 28 -0.34 6.58 5.54
CA VAL A 28 0.67 5.83 4.79
C VAL A 28 0.91 6.49 3.43
N MET A 29 -0.15 6.90 2.74
CA MET A 29 -0.05 7.62 1.46
C MET A 29 0.67 8.96 1.62
N ARG A 30 0.34 9.73 2.68
CA ARG A 30 1.04 10.99 2.98
C ARG A 30 2.53 10.78 3.23
N ALA A 31 2.90 9.73 3.93
CA ALA A 31 4.29 9.38 4.17
C ALA A 31 5.04 9.11 2.87
N ALA A 32 4.40 8.41 1.92
CA ALA A 32 4.97 8.20 0.59
C ALA A 32 5.20 9.52 -0.16
N THR A 33 4.21 10.42 -0.12
CA THR A 33 4.30 11.73 -0.76
C THR A 33 5.41 12.58 -0.14
N ARG A 34 5.68 12.43 1.15
CA ARG A 34 6.77 13.12 1.85
C ARG A 34 8.14 12.47 1.65
N GLY A 35 8.20 11.37 0.92
CA GLY A 35 9.47 10.69 0.64
C GLY A 35 10.07 9.93 1.81
N LEU A 36 9.26 9.50 2.78
CA LEU A 36 9.74 8.73 3.93
C LEU A 36 10.16 7.31 3.55
N PHE A 37 9.75 6.84 2.40
CA PHE A 37 10.15 5.58 1.78
C PHE A 37 9.96 5.68 0.26
N ASP A 38 10.56 4.77 -0.48
CA ASP A 38 10.38 4.67 -1.92
C ASP A 38 9.11 3.85 -2.21
N LEU A 39 8.10 4.49 -2.80
CA LEU A 39 6.86 3.82 -3.16
C LEU A 39 7.05 3.07 -4.48
N VAL A 40 6.71 1.78 -4.48
CA VAL A 40 6.62 0.96 -5.67
C VAL A 40 5.20 0.38 -5.78
N LEU A 41 4.62 0.36 -6.95
CA LEU A 41 3.24 -0.11 -7.13
C LEU A 41 3.16 -1.06 -8.32
N PRO A 42 2.70 -2.31 -8.10
CA PRO A 42 2.34 -3.18 -9.21
C PRO A 42 1.29 -2.52 -10.10
N GLU A 43 1.45 -2.66 -11.40
CA GLU A 43 0.49 -2.13 -12.39
C GLU A 43 -0.95 -2.55 -12.07
N GLN A 44 -1.14 -3.82 -11.70
CA GLN A 44 -2.45 -4.37 -11.33
C GLN A 44 -3.09 -3.63 -10.16
N VAL A 45 -2.29 -3.21 -9.16
CA VAL A 45 -2.78 -2.47 -8.00
C VAL A 45 -3.37 -1.12 -8.42
N VAL A 46 -2.69 -0.39 -9.28
CA VAL A 46 -3.16 0.91 -9.79
C VAL A 46 -4.45 0.75 -10.59
N VAL A 47 -4.52 -0.24 -11.47
CA VAL A 47 -5.72 -0.54 -12.26
C VAL A 47 -6.91 -0.87 -11.37
N GLU A 48 -6.70 -1.71 -10.35
CA GLU A 48 -7.75 -2.10 -9.41
C GLU A 48 -8.23 -0.92 -8.58
N ALA A 49 -7.32 -0.09 -8.08
CA ALA A 49 -7.67 1.10 -7.32
C ALA A 49 -8.55 2.05 -8.14
N ARG A 50 -8.19 2.32 -9.41
CA ARG A 50 -8.98 3.16 -10.29
C ARG A 50 -10.37 2.61 -10.52
N ARG A 51 -10.49 1.31 -10.70
CA ARG A 51 -11.79 0.65 -10.93
C ARG A 51 -12.74 0.83 -9.75
N HIS A 52 -12.22 0.86 -8.52
CA HIS A 52 -13.04 0.98 -7.31
C HIS A 52 -13.22 2.42 -6.82
N LEU A 53 -12.74 3.40 -7.57
CA LEU A 53 -12.89 4.83 -7.27
C LEU A 53 -13.58 5.53 -8.44
N PRO A 54 -14.92 5.32 -8.63
CA PRO A 54 -15.62 5.80 -9.81
C PRO A 54 -15.91 7.30 -9.81
N HIS A 55 -15.85 7.98 -8.66
CA HIS A 55 -16.17 9.40 -8.56
C HIS A 55 -15.01 10.28 -9.01
N HIS A 56 -15.29 11.33 -9.76
CA HIS A 56 -14.28 12.25 -10.28
C HIS A 56 -13.34 12.81 -9.21
N ALA A 57 -13.88 13.23 -8.08
CA ALA A 57 -13.09 13.78 -6.98
C ALA A 57 -12.11 12.75 -6.40
N GLN A 58 -12.54 11.50 -6.30
CA GLN A 58 -11.70 10.39 -5.82
C GLN A 58 -10.63 10.03 -6.84
N GLN A 59 -10.96 9.98 -8.12
CA GLN A 59 -9.98 9.76 -9.19
C GLN A 59 -8.93 10.87 -9.23
N ALA A 60 -9.35 12.13 -9.10
CA ALA A 60 -8.44 13.25 -9.04
C ALA A 60 -7.50 13.17 -7.83
N ALA A 61 -8.01 12.74 -6.68
CA ALA A 61 -7.19 12.55 -5.47
C ALA A 61 -6.16 11.42 -5.67
N LEU A 62 -6.56 10.31 -6.28
CA LEU A 62 -5.64 9.22 -6.61
C LEU A 62 -4.56 9.67 -7.59
N ASP A 63 -4.94 10.39 -8.65
CA ASP A 63 -4.00 10.90 -9.66
C ASP A 63 -3.00 11.88 -9.03
N ALA A 64 -3.46 12.78 -8.17
CA ALA A 64 -2.60 13.70 -7.44
C ALA A 64 -1.58 12.96 -6.55
N PHE A 65 -2.03 11.92 -5.88
CA PHE A 65 -1.16 11.05 -5.09
C PHE A 65 -0.12 10.35 -5.96
N LEU A 66 -0.53 9.74 -7.07
CA LEU A 66 0.37 9.03 -7.97
C LEU A 66 1.47 9.96 -8.53
N VAL A 67 1.11 11.18 -8.89
CA VAL A 67 2.08 12.18 -9.35
C VAL A 67 2.99 12.63 -8.20
N GLY A 68 2.41 12.96 -7.05
CA GLY A 68 3.14 13.52 -5.91
C GLY A 68 4.08 12.54 -5.23
N SER A 69 3.74 11.25 -5.23
CA SER A 69 4.56 10.20 -4.62
C SER A 69 5.79 9.81 -5.42
N ARG A 70 5.83 10.15 -6.71
CA ARG A 70 6.91 9.75 -7.63
C ARG A 70 7.18 8.25 -7.60
N TYR A 71 6.11 7.46 -7.56
CA TYR A 71 6.21 6.01 -7.45
C TYR A 71 6.87 5.36 -8.66
N GLU A 72 7.49 4.21 -8.43
CA GLU A 72 7.96 3.33 -9.50
C GLU A 72 6.86 2.31 -9.81
N GLU A 73 6.46 2.21 -11.09
CA GLU A 73 5.51 1.19 -11.52
C GLU A 73 6.21 -0.15 -11.72
N LEU A 74 5.67 -1.20 -11.10
CA LEU A 74 6.15 -2.56 -11.31
C LEU A 74 5.31 -3.21 -12.40
N PRO A 75 5.94 -3.68 -13.50
CA PRO A 75 5.19 -4.20 -14.64
C PRO A 75 4.45 -5.50 -14.32
N MET A 76 3.37 -5.74 -15.05
CA MET A 76 2.63 -6.99 -14.98
C MET A 76 3.52 -8.17 -15.38
N PRO A 77 3.61 -9.23 -14.56
CA PRO A 77 4.37 -10.43 -14.94
C PRO A 77 3.78 -11.13 -16.16
N LEU A 78 4.62 -11.83 -16.91
CA LEU A 78 4.18 -12.63 -18.05
C LEU A 78 3.23 -13.73 -17.57
N SER A 79 2.23 -14.07 -18.39
CA SER A 79 1.20 -15.04 -18.04
C SER A 79 1.77 -16.43 -17.75
N ASP A 80 2.83 -16.84 -18.45
CA ASP A 80 3.51 -18.13 -18.21
C ASP A 80 4.10 -18.23 -16.81
N ARG A 81 4.69 -17.13 -16.32
CA ARG A 81 5.22 -17.07 -14.96
C ARG A 81 4.12 -17.13 -13.91
N VAL A 82 3.00 -16.47 -14.19
CA VAL A 82 1.84 -16.51 -13.30
C VAL A 82 1.32 -17.95 -13.17
N THR A 83 1.14 -18.62 -14.30
CA THR A 83 0.66 -20.02 -14.33
C THR A 83 1.62 -20.97 -13.59
N ALA A 84 2.92 -20.74 -13.72
CA ALA A 84 3.94 -21.57 -13.06
C ALA A 84 4.04 -21.34 -11.54
N ASN A 85 3.41 -20.30 -11.00
CA ASN A 85 3.54 -19.88 -9.59
C ASN A 85 2.17 -19.71 -8.88
N LEU A 86 1.15 -20.44 -9.31
CA LEU A 86 -0.19 -20.32 -8.73
C LEU A 86 -0.27 -20.67 -7.23
N ASP A 87 0.73 -21.34 -6.72
CA ASP A 87 0.86 -21.71 -5.30
C ASP A 87 1.59 -20.66 -4.45
N LEU A 88 2.03 -19.55 -5.05
CA LEU A 88 2.83 -18.53 -4.36
C LEU A 88 2.04 -17.81 -3.26
N VAL A 89 0.77 -17.55 -3.49
CA VAL A 89 -0.15 -16.94 -2.53
C VAL A 89 -1.48 -17.67 -2.53
N ARG A 90 -2.27 -17.45 -1.49
CA ARG A 90 -3.55 -18.13 -1.26
C ARG A 90 -4.54 -17.95 -2.40
N SER A 91 -4.66 -16.75 -2.95
CA SER A 91 -5.57 -16.43 -4.04
C SER A 91 -4.83 -16.37 -5.37
N ALA A 92 -5.26 -17.16 -6.36
CA ALA A 92 -4.64 -17.20 -7.68
C ALA A 92 -4.64 -15.83 -8.38
N LYS A 93 -5.68 -15.02 -8.15
CA LYS A 93 -5.79 -13.68 -8.73
C LYS A 93 -4.72 -12.70 -8.21
N ASP A 94 -4.12 -13.01 -7.06
CA ASP A 94 -3.10 -12.16 -6.41
C ASP A 94 -1.68 -12.60 -6.76
N VAL A 95 -1.51 -13.71 -7.47
CA VAL A 95 -0.18 -14.19 -7.91
C VAL A 95 0.56 -13.16 -8.76
N PRO A 96 -0.09 -12.45 -9.72
CA PRO A 96 0.62 -11.40 -10.46
C PRO A 96 1.16 -10.29 -9.58
N ILE A 97 0.44 -9.89 -8.55
CA ILE A 97 0.91 -8.89 -7.58
C ILE A 97 2.14 -9.43 -6.85
N ALA A 98 2.07 -10.65 -6.32
CA ALA A 98 3.17 -11.25 -5.58
C ALA A 98 4.44 -11.37 -6.44
N LEU A 99 4.32 -11.78 -7.69
CA LEU A 99 5.45 -11.85 -8.61
C LEU A 99 6.03 -10.48 -8.92
N ALA A 100 5.19 -9.47 -9.15
CA ALA A 100 5.64 -8.11 -9.38
C ALA A 100 6.44 -7.58 -8.17
N LEU A 101 6.00 -7.88 -6.96
CA LEU A 101 6.71 -7.49 -5.73
C LEU A 101 8.08 -8.15 -5.64
N LEU A 102 8.18 -9.43 -5.98
CA LEU A 102 9.45 -10.17 -5.96
C LEU A 102 10.40 -9.64 -7.04
N ASP A 103 9.93 -9.49 -8.25
CA ASP A 103 10.73 -8.98 -9.38
C ASP A 103 11.17 -7.54 -9.15
N GLY A 104 10.31 -6.72 -8.56
CA GLY A 104 10.58 -5.33 -8.23
C GLY A 104 11.38 -5.14 -6.96
N ARG A 105 11.73 -6.21 -6.28
CA ARG A 105 12.51 -6.18 -5.02
C ARG A 105 11.90 -5.27 -3.96
N ALA A 106 10.57 -5.36 -3.80
CA ALA A 106 9.90 -4.68 -2.70
C ALA A 106 10.37 -5.26 -1.36
N ASP A 107 10.63 -4.41 -0.39
CA ASP A 107 11.01 -4.83 0.96
C ASP A 107 9.77 -5.13 1.80
N ILE A 108 8.75 -4.31 1.65
CA ILE A 108 7.51 -4.37 2.44
C ILE A 108 6.31 -4.24 1.50
N PHE A 109 5.28 -5.04 1.78
CA PHE A 109 3.96 -4.90 1.14
C PHE A 109 2.92 -4.62 2.23
N VAL A 110 2.31 -3.44 2.17
CA VAL A 110 1.30 -3.01 3.13
C VAL A 110 -0.08 -3.37 2.59
N THR A 111 -0.79 -4.21 3.31
CA THR A 111 -2.13 -4.68 2.93
C THR A 111 -2.93 -5.08 4.16
N ASN A 112 -4.25 -4.94 4.07
CA ASN A 112 -5.18 -5.49 5.05
C ASN A 112 -5.91 -6.73 4.51
N ASP A 113 -5.54 -7.21 3.33
CA ASP A 113 -6.15 -8.39 2.71
C ASP A 113 -5.68 -9.67 3.40
N ARG A 114 -6.65 -10.49 3.83
CA ARG A 114 -6.38 -11.76 4.50
C ARG A 114 -5.68 -12.79 3.62
N ASP A 115 -5.84 -12.70 2.30
CA ASP A 115 -5.16 -13.60 1.38
C ASP A 115 -3.63 -13.45 1.42
N PHE A 116 -3.14 -12.30 1.87
CA PHE A 116 -1.70 -12.05 2.09
C PHE A 116 -1.29 -12.16 3.56
N THR A 117 -2.19 -11.85 4.50
CA THR A 117 -1.84 -11.74 5.93
C THR A 117 -2.19 -12.99 6.75
N ALA A 118 -2.98 -13.91 6.21
CA ALA A 118 -3.35 -15.14 6.90
C ALA A 118 -2.09 -16.01 7.12
N PRO A 119 -1.94 -16.64 8.31
CA PRO A 119 -0.78 -17.45 8.63
C PRO A 119 -0.89 -18.85 8.00
N ASP A 120 -0.78 -18.95 6.69
CA ASP A 120 -0.76 -20.23 5.98
C ASP A 120 0.59 -20.49 5.28
N ALA A 121 0.77 -21.71 4.77
CA ALA A 121 2.04 -22.15 4.20
C ALA A 121 2.40 -21.43 2.90
N THR A 122 1.39 -20.99 2.12
CA THR A 122 1.63 -20.27 0.85
C THR A 122 2.09 -18.83 1.11
N ALA A 123 1.47 -18.15 2.05
CA ALA A 123 1.88 -16.80 2.44
C ALA A 123 3.31 -16.75 2.98
N LYS A 124 3.79 -17.80 3.63
CA LYS A 124 5.14 -17.86 4.18
C LYS A 124 6.23 -17.76 3.12
N ARG A 125 6.03 -18.34 1.95
CA ARG A 125 7.01 -18.32 0.85
C ARG A 125 7.24 -16.90 0.34
N LEU A 126 6.17 -16.15 0.16
CA LEU A 126 6.24 -14.73 -0.20
C LEU A 126 6.83 -13.90 0.94
N ASN A 127 6.35 -14.09 2.17
CA ASN A 127 6.75 -13.30 3.33
C ASN A 127 8.23 -13.52 3.72
N ALA A 128 8.86 -14.60 3.27
CA ALA A 128 10.28 -14.82 3.44
C ALA A 128 11.14 -13.81 2.66
N ARG A 129 10.58 -13.22 1.58
CA ARG A 129 11.28 -12.25 0.74
C ARG A 129 10.73 -10.85 0.79
N VAL A 130 9.40 -10.72 0.94
CA VAL A 130 8.69 -9.45 1.04
C VAL A 130 7.94 -9.45 2.37
N ARG A 131 8.27 -8.53 3.24
CA ARG A 131 7.59 -8.43 4.54
C ARG A 131 6.19 -7.90 4.35
N ILE A 132 5.19 -8.70 4.72
CA ILE A 132 3.78 -8.32 4.61
C ILE A 132 3.32 -7.73 5.92
N MET A 133 2.79 -6.50 5.88
CA MET A 133 2.40 -5.76 7.07
C MET A 133 1.00 -5.18 6.94
N LEU A 134 0.24 -5.25 8.01
CA LEU A 134 -1.01 -4.49 8.15
C LEU A 134 -0.70 -2.99 8.22
N VAL A 135 -1.65 -2.16 7.79
CA VAL A 135 -1.49 -0.70 7.75
C VAL A 135 -1.09 -0.13 9.12
N ALA A 136 -1.81 -0.50 10.18
CA ALA A 136 -1.51 0.01 11.53
C ALA A 136 -0.14 -0.45 12.03
N VAL A 137 0.25 -1.69 11.72
CA VAL A 137 1.56 -2.24 12.09
C VAL A 137 2.68 -1.49 11.38
N PHE A 138 2.50 -1.17 10.09
CA PHE A 138 3.47 -0.39 9.32
C PHE A 138 3.65 1.00 9.91
N LEU A 139 2.56 1.71 10.23
CA LEU A 139 2.63 3.02 10.86
C LEU A 139 3.39 2.98 12.18
N ARG A 140 3.12 1.97 13.00
CA ARG A 140 3.77 1.81 14.31
C ARG A 140 5.23 1.40 14.19
N ASP A 141 5.51 0.31 13.48
CA ASP A 141 6.82 -0.36 13.53
C ASP A 141 7.83 0.25 12.55
N VAL A 142 7.37 0.81 11.44
CA VAL A 142 8.24 1.41 10.42
C VAL A 142 8.28 2.93 10.53
N LEU A 143 7.12 3.57 10.69
CA LEU A 143 7.02 5.02 10.74
C LEU A 143 7.03 5.61 12.16
N GLY A 144 7.04 4.77 13.19
CA GLY A 144 7.22 5.20 14.57
C GLY A 144 6.00 5.83 15.24
N TRP A 145 4.79 5.56 14.73
CA TRP A 145 3.57 6.08 15.34
C TRP A 145 3.31 5.44 16.70
N SER A 146 2.96 6.26 17.68
CA SER A 146 2.55 5.78 19.01
C SER A 146 1.14 5.20 18.96
N PRO A 147 0.77 4.31 19.92
CA PRO A 147 -0.60 3.83 20.05
C PRO A 147 -1.62 4.97 20.21
N GLU A 148 -1.25 6.02 20.93
CA GLU A 148 -2.09 7.20 21.15
C GLU A 148 -2.35 7.96 19.84
N ALA A 149 -1.30 8.14 19.03
CA ALA A 149 -1.43 8.80 17.73
C ALA A 149 -2.33 8.01 16.78
N LEU A 150 -2.18 6.68 16.77
CA LEU A 150 -3.05 5.79 15.96
C LEU A 150 -4.51 5.90 16.40
N GLU A 151 -4.77 5.88 17.70
CA GLU A 151 -6.13 5.97 18.23
C GLU A 151 -6.78 7.32 17.93
N THR A 152 -6.01 8.41 17.98
CA THR A 152 -6.51 9.77 17.71
C THR A 152 -7.14 9.91 16.34
N ILE A 153 -6.59 9.23 15.32
CA ILE A 153 -7.08 9.33 13.94
C ILE A 153 -7.95 8.16 13.49
N ARG A 154 -8.24 7.22 14.38
CA ARG A 154 -8.96 5.99 14.03
C ARG A 154 -10.26 6.23 13.30
N ASP A 155 -11.05 7.20 13.76
CA ASP A 155 -12.36 7.55 13.20
C ASP A 155 -12.37 8.96 12.60
N ARG A 156 -11.21 9.51 12.25
CA ARG A 156 -11.08 10.87 11.72
C ARG A 156 -11.84 11.03 10.40
N ARG A 157 -12.43 12.21 10.24
CA ARG A 157 -13.16 12.61 9.03
C ARG A 157 -12.46 13.79 8.36
N TRP A 158 -12.80 14.07 7.11
CA TRP A 158 -12.20 15.18 6.36
C TRP A 158 -12.40 16.53 7.03
N GLU A 159 -13.56 16.73 7.67
CA GLU A 159 -13.88 17.96 8.40
C GLU A 159 -12.90 18.19 9.57
N ASP A 160 -12.42 17.12 10.18
CA ASP A 160 -11.47 17.21 11.28
C ASP A 160 -10.10 17.73 10.84
N LEU A 161 -9.71 17.49 9.57
CA LEU A 161 -8.49 18.06 8.99
C LEU A 161 -8.64 19.56 8.66
N ALA A 162 -9.80 19.98 8.18
CA ALA A 162 -10.06 21.37 7.81
C ALA A 162 -9.99 22.30 9.03
N SER A 163 -10.47 21.86 10.19
CA SER A 163 -10.47 22.65 11.43
C SER A 163 -9.07 22.94 12.00
N VAL A 164 -8.07 22.12 11.67
CA VAL A 164 -6.68 22.33 12.12
C VAL A 164 -5.98 23.46 11.32
N VAL A 165 -6.43 23.73 10.09
CA VAL A 165 -5.84 24.75 9.23
C VAL A 165 -6.37 26.15 9.58
N GLU A 166 -7.54 26.26 10.18
CA GLU A 166 -8.14 27.53 10.59
C GLU A 166 -7.56 28.10 11.90
N ASP A 167 -6.90 27.26 12.72
CA ASP A 167 -6.31 27.65 14.00
C ASP A 167 -4.81 28.05 13.90
N GLN A 168 -4.25 28.16 12.71
CA GLN A 168 -2.88 28.62 12.44
C GLN A 168 -2.87 29.93 11.65
#